data_1bbe0ba717bd7fe422ba7f9c61b55c27
#
_entry.id   1bbe0ba717bd7fe422ba7f9c61b55c27
#
_cell.length_a   1.000
_cell.length_b   1.000
_cell.length_c   1.000
_cell.angle_alpha   90.00
_cell.angle_beta   90.00
_cell.angle_gamma   90.00
#
_symmetry.space_group_name_H-M   'P 1'
#
loop_
_entity.id
_entity.type
_entity.pdbx_description
1 polymer ?
#
loop_
_entity_poly.entity_id
_entity_poly.type
_entity_poly.pdbx_seq_one_letter_code
_entity_poly.pdbx_strand_id
1 'polypeptide(L)'
;MSYEVVDSDVLVIGAGGAGVRAAIEAARKNVQAAVVTKELFGKAHTIMAEGGYNAALANVDSSDNWMWHFYDTVVGGAWINNQELVEVLVKEAPDRIYDLEEFGSLLDRTTDGRIAQRAFGKQTYRRTCYSGDRTGHELMATLVEECRRLDIEVFDEVFSTRLIVDDGRIAGVTAIDIKTGVFKVFRAKAVVLASGGAGRIYEITTNAQADTGDGFAMALYAGAELVDMEMVQFHPTGMVYPESCKGILVTEAVRGEGGILYNIHRERFMKRYAPEKMELAGRDEVARAIAREVLEGRGTPRGGVYLDVSHLAAELIEERLPSMLEQFEKVGVDIRKEPMEVAPTGHHMMGGLEINEKAESNIVGLFGAGEVTGGIHGGNRLGGNALADTQVFGKRAGENAALRANRVSRPRIDRDFVESEAERVYGTLDRDDGVGPREIMRNLKQLMWGKVGIFRSGAELREASSTLTKWRLQVLPRFHLKSKCRRYNREWIEALELENMIITAEIVAKAALLRQESRGAHFRVDFPKPDNENWFVNIVVKKQGDDIGLRKEPVITTYIKFPGASFKKVKWQ
;
A
#
# COMPACT_ATOMS: atom_id res chain seq x y z
N MET A 1 8.66 -29.16 -20.03
CA MET A 1 7.27 -28.83 -19.69
C MET A 1 6.73 -27.86 -20.74
N SER A 2 5.47 -27.95 -21.19
CA SER A 2 4.91 -26.98 -22.14
C SER A 2 4.40 -25.76 -21.40
N TYR A 3 4.72 -24.58 -21.86
CA TYR A 3 4.22 -23.30 -21.35
C TYR A 3 3.86 -22.38 -22.52
N GLU A 4 2.96 -21.44 -22.29
CA GLU A 4 2.56 -20.42 -23.24
C GLU A 4 3.43 -19.18 -23.09
N VAL A 5 3.93 -18.63 -24.21
CA VAL A 5 4.70 -17.38 -24.23
C VAL A 5 3.82 -16.27 -24.82
N VAL A 6 3.65 -15.20 -24.05
CA VAL A 6 2.95 -13.98 -24.44
C VAL A 6 3.97 -12.85 -24.54
N ASP A 7 3.96 -12.14 -25.65
CA ASP A 7 4.88 -11.04 -25.91
C ASP A 7 4.19 -9.68 -25.71
N SER A 8 4.88 -8.77 -25.04
CA SER A 8 4.48 -7.36 -24.94
C SER A 8 5.71 -6.45 -24.99
N ASP A 9 5.55 -5.18 -25.30
CA ASP A 9 6.63 -4.20 -25.17
C ASP A 9 6.79 -3.75 -23.71
N VAL A 10 5.66 -3.41 -23.06
CA VAL A 10 5.57 -3.05 -21.64
C VAL A 10 4.55 -3.97 -20.97
N LEU A 11 4.98 -4.68 -19.93
CA LEU A 11 4.12 -5.48 -19.09
C LEU A 11 3.88 -4.78 -17.76
N VAL A 12 2.64 -4.63 -17.37
CA VAL A 12 2.24 -4.07 -16.06
C VAL A 12 1.71 -5.19 -15.16
N ILE A 13 2.28 -5.34 -13.98
CA ILE A 13 1.84 -6.32 -12.97
C ILE A 13 1.00 -5.60 -11.92
N GLY A 14 -0.31 -5.86 -11.91
CA GLY A 14 -1.29 -5.26 -11.03
C GLY A 14 -2.19 -4.27 -11.76
N ALA A 15 -3.50 -4.37 -11.50
CA ALA A 15 -4.55 -3.58 -12.14
C ALA A 15 -5.23 -2.58 -11.17
N GLY A 16 -4.46 -2.08 -10.19
CA GLY A 16 -4.87 -0.95 -9.34
C GLY A 16 -4.67 0.40 -10.02
N GLY A 17 -4.95 1.49 -9.32
CA GLY A 17 -4.83 2.85 -9.86
C GLY A 17 -3.47 3.15 -10.48
N ALA A 18 -2.38 2.69 -9.88
CA ALA A 18 -1.02 2.88 -10.42
C ALA A 18 -0.76 2.07 -11.68
N GLY A 19 -1.15 0.79 -11.68
CA GLY A 19 -0.89 -0.10 -12.82
C GLY A 19 -1.71 0.28 -14.05
N VAL A 20 -3.01 0.53 -13.88
CA VAL A 20 -3.86 0.97 -15.01
C VAL A 20 -3.39 2.31 -15.56
N ARG A 21 -3.01 3.27 -14.68
CA ARG A 21 -2.41 4.52 -15.11
C ARG A 21 -1.12 4.29 -15.93
N ALA A 22 -0.24 3.40 -15.47
CA ALA A 22 1.01 3.10 -16.19
C ALA A 22 0.73 2.47 -17.56
N ALA A 23 -0.23 1.56 -17.66
CA ALA A 23 -0.60 0.95 -18.93
C ALA A 23 -1.18 1.97 -19.93
N ILE A 24 -2.03 2.90 -19.47
CA ILE A 24 -2.56 4.00 -20.27
C ILE A 24 -1.43 4.86 -20.84
N GLU A 25 -0.48 5.28 -20.00
CA GLU A 25 0.62 6.14 -20.45
C GLU A 25 1.61 5.40 -21.38
N ALA A 26 1.83 4.11 -21.15
CA ALA A 26 2.64 3.30 -22.08
C ALA A 26 1.96 3.19 -23.45
N ALA A 27 0.66 2.85 -23.50
CA ALA A 27 -0.09 2.75 -24.74
C ALA A 27 -0.11 4.08 -25.53
N ARG A 28 -0.21 5.21 -24.85
CA ARG A 28 -0.13 6.56 -25.46
C ARG A 28 1.22 6.88 -26.12
N LYS A 29 2.27 6.10 -25.80
CA LYS A 29 3.60 6.20 -26.45
C LYS A 29 3.77 5.20 -27.61
N ASN A 30 2.68 4.64 -28.13
CA ASN A 30 2.65 3.72 -29.26
C ASN A 30 3.50 2.45 -29.06
N VAL A 31 3.45 1.87 -27.86
CA VAL A 31 4.01 0.55 -27.54
C VAL A 31 2.89 -0.42 -27.18
N GLN A 32 3.09 -1.70 -27.42
CA GLN A 32 2.16 -2.74 -26.99
C GLN A 32 2.25 -2.90 -25.47
N ALA A 33 1.28 -2.34 -24.76
CA ALA A 33 1.14 -2.50 -23.31
C ALA A 33 0.17 -3.64 -22.98
N ALA A 34 0.49 -4.42 -21.95
CA ALA A 34 -0.38 -5.44 -21.41
C ALA A 34 -0.42 -5.36 -19.88
N VAL A 35 -1.57 -5.69 -19.29
CA VAL A 35 -1.78 -5.74 -17.83
C VAL A 35 -2.01 -7.18 -17.39
N VAL A 36 -1.31 -7.62 -16.35
CA VAL A 36 -1.52 -8.91 -15.69
C VAL A 36 -1.99 -8.66 -14.27
N THR A 37 -3.09 -9.30 -13.87
CA THR A 37 -3.65 -9.16 -12.53
C THR A 37 -4.22 -10.49 -12.02
N LYS A 38 -4.02 -10.77 -10.72
CA LYS A 38 -4.54 -11.99 -10.09
C LYS A 38 -6.03 -11.94 -9.76
N GLU A 39 -6.60 -10.76 -9.67
CA GLU A 39 -8.02 -10.52 -9.47
C GLU A 39 -8.69 -10.09 -10.78
N LEU A 40 -10.01 -9.99 -10.77
CA LEU A 40 -10.77 -9.44 -11.90
C LEU A 40 -10.40 -7.97 -12.14
N PHE A 41 -10.31 -7.60 -13.42
CA PHE A 41 -10.01 -6.21 -13.81
C PHE A 41 -11.03 -5.22 -13.21
N GLY A 42 -10.52 -4.13 -12.62
CA GLY A 42 -11.34 -3.14 -11.94
C GLY A 42 -11.73 -3.50 -10.49
N LYS A 43 -11.18 -4.59 -9.90
CA LYS A 43 -11.46 -5.03 -8.51
C LYS A 43 -10.28 -4.87 -7.55
N ALA A 44 -9.29 -4.06 -7.89
CA ALA A 44 -8.12 -3.81 -7.05
C ALA A 44 -8.47 -3.02 -5.77
N HIS A 45 -7.56 -3.04 -4.79
CA HIS A 45 -7.72 -2.34 -3.50
C HIS A 45 -8.02 -0.84 -3.65
N THR A 46 -7.52 -0.19 -4.69
CA THR A 46 -7.76 1.24 -4.97
C THR A 46 -9.25 1.61 -4.95
N ILE A 47 -10.16 0.70 -5.37
CA ILE A 47 -11.61 0.94 -5.37
C ILE A 47 -12.17 1.18 -3.95
N MET A 48 -11.48 0.68 -2.93
CA MET A 48 -11.88 0.80 -1.52
C MET A 48 -11.38 2.11 -0.87
N ALA A 49 -10.67 2.97 -1.61
CA ALA A 49 -10.18 4.24 -1.07
C ALA A 49 -11.30 5.28 -1.05
N GLU A 50 -11.74 5.64 0.16
CA GLU A 50 -12.89 6.53 0.39
C GLU A 50 -12.48 7.99 0.56
N GLY A 51 -11.23 8.21 1.00
CA GLY A 51 -10.76 9.50 1.51
C GLY A 51 -10.66 10.60 0.47
N GLY A 52 -9.88 10.41 -0.56
CA GLY A 52 -9.64 11.39 -1.63
C GLY A 52 -8.19 11.46 -2.07
N TYR A 53 -7.94 12.41 -2.96
CA TYR A 53 -6.71 12.63 -3.71
C TYR A 53 -6.10 13.99 -3.38
N ASN A 54 -4.86 14.07 -2.91
CA ASN A 54 -4.20 15.33 -2.59
C ASN A 54 -3.64 16.02 -3.82
N ALA A 55 -4.10 17.27 -4.05
CA ALA A 55 -3.54 18.19 -5.02
C ALA A 55 -3.62 19.63 -4.50
N ALA A 56 -2.53 20.37 -4.53
CA ALA A 56 -2.48 21.77 -4.09
C ALA A 56 -3.04 22.69 -5.19
N LEU A 57 -4.38 22.65 -5.40
CA LEU A 57 -5.08 23.43 -6.44
C LEU A 57 -5.40 24.87 -6.02
N ALA A 58 -5.30 25.20 -4.73
CA ALA A 58 -5.70 26.48 -4.15
C ALA A 58 -7.17 26.87 -4.44
N ASN A 59 -8.04 25.89 -4.72
CA ASN A 59 -9.45 26.16 -5.05
C ASN A 59 -10.27 26.60 -3.84
N VAL A 60 -9.98 26.06 -2.66
CA VAL A 60 -10.68 26.34 -1.40
C VAL A 60 -9.82 27.23 -0.49
N ASP A 61 -8.57 26.87 -0.29
CA ASP A 61 -7.60 27.66 0.49
C ASP A 61 -6.58 28.29 -0.49
N SER A 62 -6.76 29.56 -0.84
CA SER A 62 -5.97 30.28 -1.85
C SER A 62 -4.47 30.39 -1.53
N SER A 63 -4.07 30.16 -0.28
CA SER A 63 -2.67 30.15 0.15
C SER A 63 -1.98 28.78 -0.01
N ASP A 64 -2.74 27.72 -0.37
CA ASP A 64 -2.18 26.40 -0.58
C ASP A 64 -1.34 26.35 -1.87
N ASN A 65 -0.25 25.63 -1.83
CA ASN A 65 0.65 25.43 -2.97
C ASN A 65 1.51 24.18 -2.75
N TRP A 66 2.28 23.80 -3.77
CA TRP A 66 3.12 22.61 -3.73
C TRP A 66 4.16 22.62 -2.58
N MET A 67 4.65 23.79 -2.14
CA MET A 67 5.64 23.88 -1.04
C MET A 67 5.01 23.48 0.30
N TRP A 68 3.77 23.90 0.56
CA TRP A 68 3.03 23.44 1.73
C TRP A 68 2.68 21.96 1.66
N HIS A 69 2.31 21.46 0.47
CA HIS A 69 2.06 20.02 0.28
C HIS A 69 3.34 19.22 0.51
N PHE A 70 4.49 19.68 0.01
CA PHE A 70 5.81 19.11 0.27
C PHE A 70 6.11 19.07 1.77
N TYR A 71 6.01 20.22 2.43
CA TYR A 71 6.30 20.34 3.85
C TYR A 71 5.44 19.40 4.70
N ASP A 72 4.12 19.41 4.50
CA ASP A 72 3.18 18.54 5.21
C ASP A 72 3.50 17.06 4.96
N THR A 73 3.90 16.69 3.74
CA THR A 73 4.27 15.31 3.37
C THR A 73 5.55 14.86 4.10
N VAL A 74 6.59 15.69 4.10
CA VAL A 74 7.87 15.36 4.77
C VAL A 74 7.72 15.33 6.29
N VAL A 75 7.02 16.32 6.88
CA VAL A 75 6.73 16.33 8.32
C VAL A 75 5.83 15.16 8.70
N GLY A 76 4.78 14.92 7.92
CA GLY A 76 3.88 13.78 8.10
C GLY A 76 4.60 12.45 8.02
N GLY A 77 5.56 12.32 7.11
CA GLY A 77 6.43 11.16 6.91
C GLY A 77 7.58 11.03 7.90
N ALA A 78 7.53 11.81 9.00
CA ALA A 78 8.56 11.79 10.07
C ALA A 78 9.98 12.01 9.55
N TRP A 79 10.13 12.81 8.48
CA TRP A 79 11.36 13.36 7.91
C TRP A 79 12.23 12.37 7.11
N ILE A 80 11.88 11.09 7.05
CA ILE A 80 12.68 10.07 6.34
C ILE A 80 12.21 9.77 4.92
N ASN A 81 11.35 10.62 4.37
CA ASN A 81 10.99 10.57 2.95
C ASN A 81 12.23 10.81 2.07
N ASN A 82 12.30 10.16 0.91
CA ASN A 82 13.13 10.64 -0.19
C ASN A 82 12.49 11.93 -0.73
N GLN A 83 13.13 13.07 -0.47
CA GLN A 83 12.54 14.38 -0.79
C GLN A 83 12.49 14.66 -2.30
N GLU A 84 13.31 14.02 -3.12
CA GLU A 84 13.24 14.10 -4.59
C GLU A 84 11.93 13.49 -5.09
N LEU A 85 11.54 12.33 -4.54
CA LEU A 85 10.26 11.68 -4.87
C LEU A 85 9.06 12.50 -4.35
N VAL A 86 9.17 13.09 -3.17
CA VAL A 86 8.11 13.97 -2.63
C VAL A 86 7.93 15.19 -3.53
N GLU A 87 9.02 15.80 -4.00
CA GLU A 87 8.95 16.95 -4.91
C GLU A 87 8.21 16.62 -6.20
N VAL A 88 8.51 15.46 -6.80
CA VAL A 88 7.80 14.94 -7.97
C VAL A 88 6.31 14.79 -7.67
N LEU A 89 5.98 14.09 -6.56
CA LEU A 89 4.60 13.86 -6.16
C LEU A 89 3.79 15.17 -6.09
N VAL A 90 4.29 16.13 -5.32
CA VAL A 90 3.50 17.33 -4.98
C VAL A 90 3.41 18.34 -6.13
N LYS A 91 4.41 18.36 -7.01
CA LYS A 91 4.41 19.25 -8.20
C LYS A 91 3.51 18.70 -9.30
N GLU A 92 3.45 17.38 -9.48
CA GLU A 92 2.67 16.77 -10.55
C GLU A 92 1.23 16.39 -10.16
N ALA A 93 0.94 16.23 -8.87
CA ALA A 93 -0.41 15.87 -8.42
C ALA A 93 -1.53 16.78 -8.96
N PRO A 94 -1.36 18.13 -9.05
CA PRO A 94 -2.36 19.00 -9.68
C PRO A 94 -2.66 18.65 -11.14
N ASP A 95 -1.65 18.36 -11.94
CA ASP A 95 -1.87 18.00 -13.35
C ASP A 95 -2.55 16.65 -13.48
N ARG A 96 -2.22 15.72 -12.58
CA ARG A 96 -2.79 14.35 -12.64
C ARG A 96 -4.25 14.30 -12.26
N ILE A 97 -4.74 15.20 -11.40
CA ILE A 97 -6.18 15.30 -11.12
C ILE A 97 -6.95 15.86 -12.32
N TYR A 98 -6.34 16.77 -13.08
CA TYR A 98 -6.92 17.26 -14.33
C TYR A 98 -6.90 16.19 -15.44
N ASP A 99 -5.85 15.37 -15.53
CA ASP A 99 -5.85 14.21 -16.44
C ASP A 99 -7.07 13.29 -16.15
N LEU A 100 -7.41 13.05 -14.88
CA LEU A 100 -8.58 12.24 -14.51
C LEU A 100 -9.89 12.90 -14.96
N GLU A 101 -10.01 14.22 -14.88
CA GLU A 101 -11.16 14.93 -15.44
C GLU A 101 -11.25 14.78 -16.96
N GLU A 102 -10.12 14.90 -17.67
CA GLU A 102 -10.06 14.66 -19.11
C GLU A 102 -10.47 13.24 -19.51
N PHE A 103 -10.20 12.26 -18.63
CA PHE A 103 -10.66 10.87 -18.81
C PHE A 103 -12.13 10.67 -18.44
N GLY A 104 -12.79 11.69 -17.86
CA GLY A 104 -14.21 11.67 -17.54
C GLY A 104 -14.56 11.46 -16.05
N SER A 105 -13.59 11.62 -15.13
CA SER A 105 -13.86 11.50 -13.70
C SER A 105 -14.79 12.60 -13.17
N LEU A 106 -15.74 12.20 -12.34
CA LEU A 106 -16.73 13.08 -11.72
C LEU A 106 -16.34 13.40 -10.28
N LEU A 107 -15.59 14.50 -10.10
CA LEU A 107 -15.20 14.99 -8.78
C LEU A 107 -16.22 16.02 -8.27
N ASP A 108 -16.38 16.11 -6.95
CA ASP A 108 -17.22 17.10 -6.29
C ASP A 108 -16.74 18.51 -6.59
N ARG A 109 -17.71 19.46 -6.68
CA ARG A 109 -17.47 20.85 -7.05
C ARG A 109 -17.84 21.82 -5.95
N THR A 110 -17.12 22.93 -5.92
CA THR A 110 -17.53 24.11 -5.18
C THR A 110 -18.70 24.80 -5.89
N THR A 111 -19.37 25.74 -5.22
CA THR A 111 -20.51 26.48 -5.80
C THR A 111 -20.15 27.31 -7.03
N ASP A 112 -18.87 27.64 -7.20
CA ASP A 112 -18.31 28.34 -8.37
C ASP A 112 -17.73 27.38 -9.45
N GLY A 113 -17.98 26.07 -9.31
CA GLY A 113 -17.68 25.06 -10.33
C GLY A 113 -16.25 24.51 -10.29
N ARG A 114 -15.39 24.94 -9.37
CA ARG A 114 -14.03 24.38 -9.20
C ARG A 114 -14.07 23.02 -8.47
N ILE A 115 -13.02 22.20 -8.63
CA ILE A 115 -12.88 20.97 -7.86
C ILE A 115 -12.91 21.29 -6.37
N ALA A 116 -13.79 20.62 -5.62
CA ALA A 116 -13.90 20.77 -4.18
C ALA A 116 -12.72 20.10 -3.47
N GLN A 117 -12.32 20.66 -2.34
CA GLN A 117 -11.21 20.16 -1.52
C GLN A 117 -11.62 20.14 -0.04
N ARG A 118 -11.27 19.05 0.67
CA ARG A 118 -11.53 18.88 2.10
C ARG A 118 -10.25 18.69 2.92
N ALA A 119 -10.36 18.88 4.25
CA ALA A 119 -9.26 18.72 5.19
C ALA A 119 -9.03 17.25 5.55
N PHE A 120 -7.74 16.88 5.70
CA PHE A 120 -7.32 15.64 6.32
C PHE A 120 -6.28 15.89 7.42
N GLY A 121 -6.02 14.87 8.26
CA GLY A 121 -5.07 14.95 9.35
C GLY A 121 -3.66 15.33 8.91
N LYS A 122 -2.98 16.15 9.72
CA LYS A 122 -1.63 16.71 9.47
C LYS A 122 -1.50 17.63 8.26
N GLN A 123 -2.56 17.91 7.51
CA GLN A 123 -2.51 18.91 6.44
C GLN A 123 -2.61 20.33 7.01
N THR A 124 -1.85 21.26 6.42
CA THR A 124 -1.95 22.69 6.76
C THR A 124 -3.16 23.33 6.09
N TYR A 125 -3.47 22.96 4.84
CA TYR A 125 -4.59 23.47 4.04
C TYR A 125 -5.45 22.31 3.50
N ARG A 126 -6.70 22.63 3.18
CA ARG A 126 -7.64 21.72 2.51
C ARG A 126 -7.17 21.51 1.06
N ARG A 127 -6.66 20.33 0.76
CA ARG A 127 -6.17 20.00 -0.59
C ARG A 127 -6.65 18.64 -1.11
N THR A 128 -7.46 17.93 -0.33
CA THR A 128 -7.91 16.60 -0.71
C THR A 128 -9.13 16.70 -1.61
N CYS A 129 -8.95 16.49 -2.92
CA CYS A 129 -10.01 16.36 -3.92
C CYS A 129 -10.76 15.04 -3.71
N TYR A 130 -12.06 15.00 -3.94
CA TYR A 130 -12.89 13.85 -3.61
C TYR A 130 -14.13 13.73 -4.51
N SER A 131 -14.74 12.56 -4.48
CA SER A 131 -16.09 12.27 -4.99
C SER A 131 -16.87 11.59 -3.84
N GLY A 132 -17.61 12.38 -3.06
CA GLY A 132 -18.24 11.93 -1.84
C GLY A 132 -17.25 11.23 -0.90
N ASP A 133 -17.61 10.03 -0.44
CA ASP A 133 -16.73 9.10 0.27
C ASP A 133 -16.38 7.85 -0.57
N ARG A 134 -16.33 8.01 -1.93
CA ARG A 134 -16.09 6.94 -2.92
C ARG A 134 -15.02 7.29 -3.95
N THR A 135 -14.06 8.13 -3.60
CA THR A 135 -13.07 8.69 -4.54
C THR A 135 -12.27 7.60 -5.29
N GLY A 136 -11.89 6.52 -4.60
CA GLY A 136 -11.17 5.42 -5.24
C GLY A 136 -12.01 4.63 -6.25
N HIS A 137 -13.30 4.49 -5.99
CA HIS A 137 -14.25 3.89 -6.94
C HIS A 137 -14.36 4.72 -8.21
N GLU A 138 -14.55 6.02 -8.06
CA GLU A 138 -14.62 6.97 -9.18
C GLU A 138 -13.35 6.96 -10.03
N LEU A 139 -12.19 7.04 -9.36
CA LEU A 139 -10.89 6.98 -10.03
C LEU A 139 -10.72 5.67 -10.80
N MET A 140 -11.05 4.54 -10.20
CA MET A 140 -10.90 3.24 -10.87
C MET A 140 -11.88 3.07 -12.03
N ALA A 141 -13.13 3.50 -11.91
CA ALA A 141 -14.09 3.46 -13.00
C ALA A 141 -13.56 4.25 -14.21
N THR A 142 -13.09 5.47 -13.97
CA THR A 142 -12.48 6.33 -14.99
C THR A 142 -11.28 5.68 -15.69
N LEU A 143 -10.33 5.12 -14.92
CA LEU A 143 -9.14 4.49 -15.48
C LEU A 143 -9.45 3.21 -16.26
N VAL A 144 -10.41 2.41 -15.80
CA VAL A 144 -10.85 1.18 -16.49
C VAL A 144 -11.47 1.53 -17.85
N GLU A 145 -12.32 2.55 -17.91
CA GLU A 145 -12.93 2.99 -19.18
C GLU A 145 -11.87 3.56 -20.14
N GLU A 146 -10.90 4.35 -19.65
CA GLU A 146 -9.81 4.84 -20.49
C GLU A 146 -8.91 3.71 -20.99
N CYS A 147 -8.63 2.70 -20.16
CA CYS A 147 -7.89 1.50 -20.56
C CYS A 147 -8.61 0.74 -21.69
N ARG A 148 -9.93 0.58 -21.58
CA ARG A 148 -10.77 -0.03 -22.62
C ARG A 148 -10.80 0.79 -23.89
N ARG A 149 -10.91 2.13 -23.79
CA ARG A 149 -10.90 3.04 -24.94
C ARG A 149 -9.60 2.95 -25.73
N LEU A 150 -8.49 2.65 -25.08
CA LEU A 150 -7.18 2.46 -25.70
C LEU A 150 -6.90 1.02 -26.16
N ASP A 151 -7.86 0.11 -26.00
CA ASP A 151 -7.75 -1.33 -26.36
C ASP A 151 -6.53 -2.02 -25.75
N ILE A 152 -6.24 -1.70 -24.48
CA ILE A 152 -5.11 -2.30 -23.77
C ILE A 152 -5.45 -3.73 -23.36
N GLU A 153 -4.58 -4.68 -23.71
CA GLU A 153 -4.77 -6.09 -23.40
C GLU A 153 -4.66 -6.35 -21.89
N VAL A 154 -5.64 -7.06 -21.31
CA VAL A 154 -5.71 -7.38 -19.89
C VAL A 154 -5.85 -8.87 -19.67
N PHE A 155 -4.92 -9.44 -18.91
CA PHE A 155 -4.92 -10.82 -18.43
C PHE A 155 -5.34 -10.85 -16.97
N ASP A 156 -6.63 -11.03 -16.72
CA ASP A 156 -7.19 -11.17 -15.38
C ASP A 156 -7.21 -12.62 -14.89
N GLU A 157 -7.25 -12.81 -13.57
CA GLU A 157 -7.11 -14.11 -12.91
C GLU A 157 -5.81 -14.83 -13.31
N VAL A 158 -4.71 -14.06 -13.43
CA VAL A 158 -3.37 -14.56 -13.71
C VAL A 158 -2.42 -14.16 -12.57
N PHE A 159 -1.92 -15.16 -11.84
CA PHE A 159 -1.02 -14.97 -10.71
C PHE A 159 0.43 -14.93 -11.18
N SER A 160 1.09 -13.77 -11.06
CA SER A 160 2.52 -13.61 -11.35
C SER A 160 3.37 -14.28 -10.28
N THR A 161 4.32 -15.14 -10.66
CA THR A 161 5.10 -15.94 -9.71
C THR A 161 6.51 -15.41 -9.48
N ARG A 162 7.26 -15.07 -10.55
CA ARG A 162 8.63 -14.52 -10.45
C ARG A 162 8.94 -13.57 -11.61
N LEU A 163 9.75 -12.55 -11.33
CA LEU A 163 10.38 -11.72 -12.37
C LEU A 163 11.51 -12.51 -13.03
N ILE A 164 11.62 -12.45 -14.36
CA ILE A 164 12.71 -13.04 -15.11
C ILE A 164 13.77 -11.94 -15.31
N VAL A 165 14.95 -12.14 -14.77
CA VAL A 165 16.07 -11.20 -14.86
C VAL A 165 17.26 -11.91 -15.50
N ASP A 166 17.82 -11.32 -16.55
CA ASP A 166 19.00 -11.78 -17.25
C ASP A 166 20.07 -10.67 -17.22
N ASP A 167 21.24 -10.97 -16.66
CA ASP A 167 22.35 -10.03 -16.48
C ASP A 167 21.92 -8.65 -15.93
N GLY A 168 21.15 -8.66 -14.84
CA GLY A 168 20.66 -7.45 -14.16
C GLY A 168 19.59 -6.66 -14.93
N ARG A 169 19.02 -7.25 -15.99
CA ARG A 169 17.99 -6.65 -16.84
C ARG A 169 16.71 -7.47 -16.81
N ILE A 170 15.59 -6.80 -16.75
CA ILE A 170 14.29 -7.46 -16.85
C ILE A 170 14.10 -8.09 -18.22
N ALA A 171 13.57 -9.32 -18.25
CA ALA A 171 13.24 -10.04 -19.47
C ALA A 171 11.76 -10.44 -19.54
N GLY A 172 11.07 -10.44 -18.40
CA GLY A 172 9.65 -10.78 -18.34
C GLY A 172 9.20 -11.27 -16.95
N VAL A 173 8.14 -12.05 -16.96
CA VAL A 173 7.48 -12.58 -15.75
C VAL A 173 6.94 -13.97 -16.02
N THR A 174 7.09 -14.88 -15.06
CA THR A 174 6.37 -16.15 -15.05
C THR A 174 5.06 -16.01 -14.31
N ALA A 175 4.03 -16.75 -14.72
CA ALA A 175 2.70 -16.66 -14.13
C ALA A 175 1.91 -17.97 -14.25
N ILE A 176 0.84 -18.08 -13.47
CA ILE A 176 -0.18 -19.13 -13.56
C ILE A 176 -1.52 -18.50 -13.93
N ASP A 177 -2.14 -18.99 -14.97
CA ASP A 177 -3.54 -18.74 -15.28
C ASP A 177 -4.39 -19.50 -14.26
N ILE A 178 -5.10 -18.80 -13.40
CA ILE A 178 -5.86 -19.39 -12.28
C ILE A 178 -7.03 -20.24 -12.80
N LYS A 179 -7.64 -19.83 -13.92
CA LYS A 179 -8.78 -20.50 -14.53
C LYS A 179 -8.42 -21.89 -15.05
N THR A 180 -7.26 -21.99 -15.69
CA THR A 180 -6.83 -23.19 -16.40
C THR A 180 -5.74 -23.97 -15.69
N GLY A 181 -4.95 -23.31 -14.83
CA GLY A 181 -3.74 -23.83 -14.20
C GLY A 181 -2.55 -23.95 -15.18
N VAL A 182 -2.61 -23.28 -16.32
CA VAL A 182 -1.53 -23.27 -17.32
C VAL A 182 -0.43 -22.29 -16.89
N PHE A 183 0.83 -22.74 -16.99
CA PHE A 183 1.98 -21.89 -16.75
C PHE A 183 2.23 -21.01 -17.97
N LYS A 184 2.34 -19.71 -17.73
CA LYS A 184 2.56 -18.67 -18.77
C LYS A 184 3.88 -17.94 -18.52
N VAL A 185 4.48 -17.52 -19.62
CA VAL A 185 5.68 -16.65 -19.62
C VAL A 185 5.34 -15.39 -20.39
N PHE A 186 5.30 -14.28 -19.70
CA PHE A 186 5.17 -12.96 -20.32
C PHE A 186 6.56 -12.41 -20.58
N ARG A 187 6.93 -12.29 -21.86
CA ARG A 187 8.21 -11.73 -22.29
C ARG A 187 8.04 -10.25 -22.60
N ALA A 188 8.79 -9.38 -21.92
CA ALA A 188 8.64 -7.94 -22.06
C ALA A 188 9.97 -7.19 -22.10
N LYS A 189 10.03 -6.05 -22.80
CA LYS A 189 11.18 -5.15 -22.86
C LYS A 189 11.32 -4.28 -21.61
N ALA A 190 10.20 -4.02 -20.93
CA ALA A 190 10.11 -3.34 -19.65
C ALA A 190 8.94 -3.90 -18.84
N VAL A 191 9.08 -3.92 -17.52
CA VAL A 191 8.04 -4.36 -16.58
C VAL A 191 7.76 -3.24 -15.57
N VAL A 192 6.49 -2.92 -15.37
CA VAL A 192 6.04 -2.03 -14.30
C VAL A 192 5.42 -2.88 -13.19
N LEU A 193 6.02 -2.86 -12.00
CA LEU A 193 5.49 -3.51 -10.82
C LEU A 193 4.54 -2.54 -10.09
N ALA A 194 3.25 -2.89 -10.04
CA ALA A 194 2.18 -2.10 -9.44
C ALA A 194 1.19 -2.98 -8.65
N SER A 195 1.73 -3.99 -7.97
CA SER A 195 1.00 -5.09 -7.34
C SER A 195 0.33 -4.76 -6.01
N GLY A 196 0.42 -3.50 -5.53
CA GLY A 196 -0.13 -3.09 -4.24
C GLY A 196 0.74 -3.50 -3.05
N GLY A 197 0.15 -3.50 -1.86
CA GLY A 197 0.84 -3.71 -0.59
C GLY A 197 0.79 -5.15 -0.06
N ALA A 198 0.95 -5.29 1.27
CA ALA A 198 0.97 -6.57 1.96
C ALA A 198 0.13 -6.58 3.25
N GLY A 199 -0.90 -5.76 3.36
CA GLY A 199 -1.67 -5.67 4.61
C GLY A 199 -2.29 -6.98 5.07
N ARG A 200 -2.44 -7.97 4.18
CA ARG A 200 -2.95 -9.32 4.51
C ARG A 200 -2.01 -10.16 5.37
N ILE A 201 -0.77 -9.71 5.61
CA ILE A 201 0.09 -10.35 6.62
C ILE A 201 -0.39 -10.10 8.06
N TYR A 202 -1.28 -9.12 8.28
CA TYR A 202 -1.89 -8.81 9.58
C TYR A 202 -3.27 -9.44 9.73
N GLU A 203 -3.66 -9.73 10.97
CA GLU A 203 -4.95 -10.34 11.29
C GLU A 203 -6.11 -9.41 10.97
N ILE A 204 -5.99 -8.14 11.38
CA ILE A 204 -7.00 -7.09 11.18
C ILE A 204 -6.47 -6.07 10.19
N THR A 205 -7.10 -5.95 9.03
CA THR A 205 -6.63 -5.08 7.95
C THR A 205 -7.78 -4.56 7.10
N THR A 206 -7.63 -3.33 6.59
CA THR A 206 -8.52 -2.76 5.57
C THR A 206 -8.25 -3.29 4.17
N ASN A 207 -7.14 -4.01 3.97
CA ASN A 207 -6.67 -4.36 2.63
C ASN A 207 -7.50 -5.46 1.97
N ALA A 208 -7.62 -5.37 0.65
CA ALA A 208 -8.22 -6.40 -0.19
C ALA A 208 -7.53 -7.75 -0.02
N GLN A 209 -8.21 -8.85 -0.38
CA GLN A 209 -7.64 -10.20 -0.27
C GLN A 209 -6.37 -10.37 -1.13
N ALA A 210 -6.24 -9.56 -2.18
CA ALA A 210 -5.11 -9.57 -3.10
C ALA A 210 -3.80 -8.99 -2.52
N ASP A 211 -3.83 -8.22 -1.42
CA ASP A 211 -2.66 -7.50 -0.89
C ASP A 211 -1.79 -8.41 -0.02
N THR A 212 -1.18 -9.40 -0.65
CA THR A 212 -0.39 -10.49 -0.03
C THR A 212 1.12 -10.30 -0.12
N GLY A 213 1.60 -9.15 -0.64
CA GLY A 213 3.02 -8.82 -0.71
C GLY A 213 3.77 -9.47 -1.88
N ASP A 214 3.06 -9.92 -2.90
CA ASP A 214 3.64 -10.64 -4.04
C ASP A 214 4.73 -9.82 -4.74
N GLY A 215 4.51 -8.52 -4.93
CA GLY A 215 5.49 -7.64 -5.56
C GLY A 215 6.76 -7.47 -4.75
N PHE A 216 6.68 -7.36 -3.43
CA PHE A 216 7.86 -7.27 -2.57
C PHE A 216 8.69 -8.55 -2.64
N ALA A 217 8.05 -9.72 -2.60
CA ALA A 217 8.72 -11.00 -2.72
C ALA A 217 9.36 -11.17 -4.11
N MET A 218 8.62 -10.88 -5.19
CA MET A 218 9.15 -10.95 -6.56
C MET A 218 10.35 -10.01 -6.75
N ALA A 219 10.27 -8.77 -6.26
CA ALA A 219 11.35 -7.78 -6.31
C ALA A 219 12.60 -8.28 -5.57
N LEU A 220 12.44 -8.76 -4.32
CA LEU A 220 13.54 -9.29 -3.53
C LEU A 220 14.23 -10.48 -4.23
N TYR A 221 13.44 -11.45 -4.73
CA TYR A 221 14.00 -12.62 -5.42
C TYR A 221 14.71 -12.25 -6.72
N ALA A 222 14.28 -11.20 -7.40
CA ALA A 222 14.92 -10.66 -8.58
C ALA A 222 16.23 -9.89 -8.28
N GLY A 223 16.53 -9.61 -7.00
CA GLY A 223 17.69 -8.82 -6.58
C GLY A 223 17.45 -7.32 -6.56
N ALA A 224 16.19 -6.89 -6.63
CA ALA A 224 15.82 -5.52 -6.40
C ALA A 224 16.00 -5.13 -4.93
N GLU A 225 16.20 -3.83 -4.70
CA GLU A 225 16.32 -3.25 -3.38
C GLU A 225 14.97 -2.74 -2.89
N LEU A 226 14.66 -3.00 -1.62
CA LEU A 226 13.47 -2.51 -0.95
C LEU A 226 13.88 -1.55 0.15
N VAL A 227 13.10 -0.50 0.40
CA VAL A 227 13.42 0.53 1.40
C VAL A 227 12.31 0.64 2.45
N ASP A 228 12.72 0.86 3.72
CA ASP A 228 11.85 1.17 4.88
C ASP A 228 10.67 0.23 5.11
N MET A 229 10.88 -1.07 4.91
CA MET A 229 9.84 -2.09 5.01
C MET A 229 9.22 -2.24 6.41
N GLU A 230 9.88 -1.74 7.46
CA GLU A 230 9.32 -1.67 8.83
C GLU A 230 8.23 -0.61 9.01
N MET A 231 8.10 0.31 8.06
CA MET A 231 7.12 1.40 8.10
C MET A 231 5.77 0.93 7.58
N VAL A 232 4.94 0.46 8.51
CA VAL A 232 3.58 -0.03 8.23
C VAL A 232 2.58 0.85 8.96
N GLN A 233 1.69 1.50 8.21
CA GLN A 233 0.65 2.36 8.76
C GLN A 233 -0.55 1.54 9.21
N PHE A 234 -0.99 1.79 10.45
CA PHE A 234 -2.27 1.32 10.94
C PHE A 234 -3.27 2.48 10.86
N HIS A 235 -4.41 2.24 10.20
CA HIS A 235 -5.51 3.20 10.21
C HIS A 235 -6.16 3.21 11.60
N PRO A 236 -6.45 4.38 12.17
CA PRO A 236 -7.02 4.45 13.52
C PRO A 236 -8.37 3.76 13.66
N THR A 237 -9.19 3.83 12.61
CA THR A 237 -10.61 3.48 12.66
C THR A 237 -10.96 2.42 11.62
N GLY A 238 -11.07 1.17 12.04
CA GLY A 238 -11.70 0.06 11.35
C GLY A 238 -12.90 -0.43 12.16
N MET A 239 -13.91 -1.00 11.52
CA MET A 239 -15.05 -1.60 12.20
C MET A 239 -14.62 -2.70 13.17
N VAL A 240 -15.29 -2.80 14.30
CA VAL A 240 -15.08 -3.88 15.29
C VAL A 240 -16.20 -4.90 15.22
N TYR A 241 -17.39 -4.49 14.85
CA TYR A 241 -18.60 -5.31 14.84
C TYR A 241 -19.38 -5.16 13.52
N PRO A 242 -20.01 -6.24 13.03
CA PRO A 242 -19.88 -7.65 13.46
C PRO A 242 -18.49 -8.23 13.13
N GLU A 243 -18.14 -9.41 13.67
CA GLU A 243 -16.82 -10.03 13.47
C GLU A 243 -16.47 -10.22 11.98
N SER A 244 -17.48 -10.49 11.12
CA SER A 244 -17.31 -10.59 9.66
C SER A 244 -16.90 -9.26 8.97
N CYS A 245 -17.13 -8.13 9.63
CA CYS A 245 -16.80 -6.79 9.15
C CYS A 245 -15.56 -6.20 9.85
N LYS A 246 -14.93 -6.96 10.75
CA LYS A 246 -13.79 -6.50 11.52
C LYS A 246 -12.63 -6.08 10.62
N GLY A 247 -12.16 -4.87 10.83
CA GLY A 247 -11.10 -4.25 10.03
C GLY A 247 -11.57 -3.49 8.79
N ILE A 248 -12.85 -3.57 8.38
CA ILE A 248 -13.37 -2.74 7.28
C ILE A 248 -13.17 -1.26 7.65
N LEU A 249 -12.74 -0.48 6.66
CA LEU A 249 -12.39 0.92 6.86
C LEU A 249 -13.60 1.73 7.38
N VAL A 250 -13.36 2.53 8.42
CA VAL A 250 -14.17 3.69 8.76
C VAL A 250 -13.35 4.93 8.39
N THR A 251 -13.77 5.61 7.34
CA THR A 251 -12.98 6.63 6.65
C THR A 251 -12.54 7.78 7.56
N GLU A 252 -11.39 8.37 7.25
CA GLU A 252 -10.90 9.57 7.94
C GLU A 252 -11.85 10.77 7.76
N ALA A 253 -12.66 10.77 6.71
CA ALA A 253 -13.68 11.79 6.49
C ALA A 253 -14.61 11.96 7.71
N VAL A 254 -14.97 10.88 8.41
CA VAL A 254 -15.77 10.93 9.64
C VAL A 254 -15.15 11.85 10.69
N ARG A 255 -13.83 11.74 10.89
CA ARG A 255 -13.09 12.63 11.82
C ARG A 255 -12.94 14.04 11.25
N GLY A 256 -12.77 14.15 9.93
CA GLY A 256 -12.72 15.41 9.19
C GLY A 256 -14.00 16.23 9.30
N GLU A 257 -15.15 15.58 9.27
CA GLU A 257 -16.47 16.22 9.43
C GLU A 257 -16.83 16.51 10.91
N GLY A 258 -15.97 16.14 11.86
CA GLY A 258 -16.13 16.48 13.27
C GLY A 258 -16.41 15.29 14.19
N GLY A 259 -16.21 14.06 13.75
CA GLY A 259 -16.35 12.85 14.59
C GLY A 259 -15.41 12.87 15.78
N ILE A 260 -15.92 12.50 16.96
CA ILE A 260 -15.23 12.56 18.24
C ILE A 260 -14.96 11.15 18.77
N LEU A 261 -13.75 10.91 19.28
CA LEU A 261 -13.33 9.62 19.84
C LEU A 261 -13.54 9.60 21.36
N TYR A 262 -14.28 8.58 21.84
CA TYR A 262 -14.54 8.33 23.24
C TYR A 262 -14.12 6.92 23.67
N ASN A 263 -13.54 6.80 24.86
CA ASN A 263 -13.34 5.49 25.50
C ASN A 263 -14.65 4.95 26.13
N ILE A 264 -14.58 3.78 26.81
CA ILE A 264 -15.76 3.17 27.44
C ILE A 264 -16.38 4.07 28.53
N HIS A 265 -15.58 4.93 29.15
CA HIS A 265 -16.04 5.89 30.18
C HIS A 265 -16.59 7.18 29.60
N ARG A 266 -16.77 7.28 28.26
CA ARG A 266 -17.21 8.48 27.55
C ARG A 266 -16.25 9.68 27.68
N GLU A 267 -14.98 9.42 27.96
CA GLU A 267 -13.94 10.45 27.94
C GLU A 267 -13.43 10.66 26.51
N ARG A 268 -13.37 11.89 26.05
CA ARG A 268 -12.70 12.30 24.81
C ARG A 268 -11.18 12.22 25.03
N PHE A 269 -10.62 11.03 24.91
CA PHE A 269 -9.26 10.71 25.33
C PHE A 269 -8.18 11.38 24.49
N MET A 270 -8.48 11.82 23.25
CA MET A 270 -7.50 12.53 22.41
C MET A 270 -6.95 13.80 23.05
N LYS A 271 -7.67 14.40 24.00
CA LYS A 271 -7.17 15.51 24.83
C LYS A 271 -5.88 15.19 25.59
N ARG A 272 -5.65 13.92 25.96
CA ARG A 272 -4.43 13.45 26.65
C ARG A 272 -3.27 13.21 25.72
N TYR A 273 -3.55 12.75 24.48
CA TYR A 273 -2.53 12.27 23.55
C TYR A 273 -2.11 13.32 22.52
N ALA A 274 -3.04 14.14 22.06
CA ALA A 274 -2.79 15.16 21.03
C ALA A 274 -3.70 16.39 21.24
N PRO A 275 -3.48 17.21 22.30
CA PRO A 275 -4.38 18.28 22.71
C PRO A 275 -4.60 19.37 21.65
N GLU A 276 -3.63 19.60 20.76
CA GLU A 276 -3.73 20.65 19.73
C GLU A 276 -4.53 20.19 18.49
N LYS A 277 -4.29 18.97 18.02
CA LYS A 277 -4.88 18.42 16.78
C LYS A 277 -6.07 17.49 17.05
N MET A 278 -6.19 16.98 18.25
CA MET A 278 -7.26 16.06 18.66
C MET A 278 -7.42 14.89 17.67
N GLU A 279 -8.62 14.63 17.17
CA GLU A 279 -8.94 13.58 16.22
C GLU A 279 -8.30 13.76 14.84
N LEU A 280 -7.80 14.96 14.53
CA LEU A 280 -7.05 15.28 13.31
C LEU A 280 -5.52 15.20 13.50
N ALA A 281 -5.04 14.60 14.59
CA ALA A 281 -3.65 14.21 14.74
C ALA A 281 -3.26 13.15 13.69
N GLY A 282 -1.98 12.83 13.59
CA GLY A 282 -1.50 11.82 12.64
C GLY A 282 -2.12 10.45 12.87
N ARG A 283 -2.30 9.70 11.79
CA ARG A 283 -2.86 8.33 11.87
C ARG A 283 -2.12 7.45 12.86
N ASP A 284 -0.79 7.54 12.88
CA ASP A 284 0.08 6.84 13.82
C ASP A 284 -0.19 7.24 15.28
N GLU A 285 -0.41 8.53 15.54
CA GLU A 285 -0.71 9.05 16.88
C GLU A 285 -2.09 8.60 17.36
N VAL A 286 -3.11 8.75 16.52
CA VAL A 286 -4.48 8.35 16.86
C VAL A 286 -4.58 6.83 17.02
N ALA A 287 -3.95 6.04 16.13
CA ALA A 287 -3.95 4.57 16.23
C ALA A 287 -3.28 4.11 17.54
N ARG A 288 -2.12 4.70 17.91
CA ARG A 288 -1.47 4.40 19.20
C ARG A 288 -2.31 4.81 20.39
N ALA A 289 -2.99 5.96 20.32
CA ALA A 289 -3.88 6.41 21.39
C ALA A 289 -5.03 5.42 21.62
N ILE A 290 -5.72 4.99 20.55
CA ILE A 290 -6.80 4.00 20.63
C ILE A 290 -6.28 2.66 21.17
N ALA A 291 -5.17 2.16 20.60
CA ALA A 291 -4.59 0.89 21.07
C ALA A 291 -4.18 0.94 22.53
N ARG A 292 -3.70 2.09 23.04
CA ARG A 292 -3.35 2.28 24.44
C ARG A 292 -4.60 2.30 25.34
N GLU A 293 -5.67 2.99 24.93
CA GLU A 293 -6.95 2.96 25.68
C GLU A 293 -7.46 1.52 25.83
N VAL A 294 -7.38 0.73 24.76
CA VAL A 294 -7.78 -0.69 24.78
C VAL A 294 -6.88 -1.52 25.70
N LEU A 295 -5.56 -1.39 25.58
CA LEU A 295 -4.59 -2.15 26.38
C LEU A 295 -4.68 -1.82 27.88
N GLU A 296 -5.00 -0.58 28.24
CA GLU A 296 -5.14 -0.11 29.62
C GLU A 296 -6.57 -0.37 30.19
N GLY A 297 -7.40 -1.15 29.48
CA GLY A 297 -8.73 -1.56 29.94
C GLY A 297 -9.82 -0.50 29.83
N ARG A 298 -9.57 0.59 29.10
CA ARG A 298 -10.57 1.64 28.84
C ARG A 298 -11.23 1.51 27.46
N GLY A 299 -10.94 0.43 26.74
CA GLY A 299 -11.63 0.05 25.51
C GLY A 299 -13.00 -0.55 25.76
N THR A 300 -13.76 -0.72 24.67
CA THR A 300 -15.05 -1.45 24.70
C THR A 300 -14.80 -2.96 24.93
N PRO A 301 -15.83 -3.72 25.33
CA PRO A 301 -15.72 -5.18 25.51
C PRO A 301 -15.27 -5.93 24.23
N ARG A 302 -15.47 -5.33 23.04
CA ARG A 302 -15.03 -5.90 21.76
C ARG A 302 -13.62 -5.47 21.35
N GLY A 303 -12.90 -4.72 22.19
CA GLY A 303 -11.52 -4.29 21.93
C GLY A 303 -11.41 -3.05 21.05
N GLY A 304 -12.40 -2.18 21.05
CA GLY A 304 -12.41 -0.91 20.33
C GLY A 304 -12.61 0.31 21.21
N VAL A 305 -12.95 1.43 20.58
CA VAL A 305 -13.41 2.69 21.19
C VAL A 305 -14.61 3.21 20.39
N TYR A 306 -15.28 4.23 20.88
CA TYR A 306 -16.42 4.85 20.19
C TYR A 306 -15.94 6.02 19.32
N LEU A 307 -16.43 6.08 18.08
CA LEU A 307 -16.34 7.24 17.18
C LEU A 307 -17.76 7.77 16.96
N ASP A 308 -18.03 8.98 17.40
CA ASP A 308 -19.35 9.55 17.48
C ASP A 308 -19.51 10.78 16.55
N VAL A 309 -20.53 10.74 15.72
CA VAL A 309 -20.99 11.84 14.85
C VAL A 309 -22.44 12.24 15.13
N SER A 310 -23.12 11.61 16.10
CA SER A 310 -24.55 11.83 16.38
C SER A 310 -24.88 13.25 16.86
N HIS A 311 -23.86 14.05 17.19
CA HIS A 311 -24.00 15.46 17.52
C HIS A 311 -24.09 16.38 16.29
N LEU A 312 -23.82 15.85 15.07
CA LEU A 312 -23.95 16.58 13.81
C LEU A 312 -25.39 16.54 13.30
N ALA A 313 -25.75 17.47 12.44
CA ALA A 313 -27.04 17.45 11.77
C ALA A 313 -27.17 16.19 10.88
N ALA A 314 -28.34 15.56 10.90
CA ALA A 314 -28.57 14.32 10.12
C ALA A 314 -28.35 14.53 8.61
N GLU A 315 -28.79 15.67 8.10
CA GLU A 315 -28.64 16.06 6.69
C GLU A 315 -27.16 16.16 6.28
N LEU A 316 -26.29 16.64 7.19
CA LEU A 316 -24.84 16.71 6.95
C LEU A 316 -24.24 15.31 6.84
N ILE A 317 -24.65 14.38 7.72
CA ILE A 317 -24.19 12.99 7.70
C ILE A 317 -24.62 12.31 6.40
N GLU A 318 -25.89 12.51 6.00
CA GLU A 318 -26.45 11.94 4.75
C GLU A 318 -25.76 12.49 3.49
N GLU A 319 -25.39 13.78 3.49
CA GLU A 319 -24.69 14.41 2.36
C GLU A 319 -23.20 14.02 2.30
N ARG A 320 -22.50 14.04 3.44
CA ARG A 320 -21.03 13.94 3.50
C ARG A 320 -20.47 12.55 3.76
N LEU A 321 -21.28 11.66 4.36
CA LEU A 321 -20.88 10.34 4.81
C LEU A 321 -21.88 9.23 4.37
N PRO A 322 -22.41 9.27 3.12
CA PRO A 322 -23.47 8.36 2.70
C PRO A 322 -23.04 6.88 2.73
N SER A 323 -21.80 6.57 2.35
CA SER A 323 -21.30 5.19 2.38
C SER A 323 -21.12 4.69 3.83
N MET A 324 -20.69 5.57 4.73
CA MET A 324 -20.58 5.19 6.16
C MET A 324 -21.95 4.94 6.78
N LEU A 325 -22.93 5.79 6.48
CA LEU A 325 -24.30 5.58 6.91
C LEU A 325 -24.84 4.22 6.42
N GLU A 326 -24.75 3.95 5.11
CA GLU A 326 -25.17 2.69 4.53
C GLU A 326 -24.43 1.47 5.12
N GLN A 327 -23.08 1.59 5.32
CA GLN A 327 -22.26 0.52 5.88
C GLN A 327 -22.68 0.14 7.29
N PHE A 328 -22.96 1.12 8.13
CA PHE A 328 -23.36 0.87 9.52
C PHE A 328 -24.84 0.49 9.65
N GLU A 329 -25.73 1.06 8.83
CA GLU A 329 -27.15 0.63 8.77
C GLU A 329 -27.29 -0.86 8.43
N LYS A 330 -26.47 -1.41 7.52
CA LYS A 330 -26.45 -2.85 7.18
C LYS A 330 -26.14 -3.76 8.38
N VAL A 331 -25.50 -3.24 9.40
CA VAL A 331 -25.19 -3.98 10.65
C VAL A 331 -26.01 -3.51 11.84
N GLY A 332 -27.06 -2.71 11.59
CA GLY A 332 -28.04 -2.29 12.59
C GLY A 332 -27.64 -1.08 13.44
N VAL A 333 -26.64 -0.29 12.99
CA VAL A 333 -26.18 0.93 13.68
C VAL A 333 -26.55 2.17 12.86
N ASP A 334 -27.37 3.06 13.41
CA ASP A 334 -27.70 4.36 12.83
C ASP A 334 -26.73 5.42 13.37
N ILE A 335 -25.70 5.75 12.59
CA ILE A 335 -24.63 6.68 13.02
C ILE A 335 -25.14 8.11 13.28
N ARG A 336 -26.36 8.45 12.85
CA ARG A 336 -27.03 9.72 13.18
C ARG A 336 -27.49 9.76 14.64
N LYS A 337 -27.60 8.59 15.32
CA LYS A 337 -28.17 8.44 16.66
C LYS A 337 -27.22 7.83 17.68
N GLU A 338 -26.29 6.98 17.21
CA GLU A 338 -25.41 6.21 18.09
C GLU A 338 -23.99 6.11 17.52
N PRO A 339 -22.97 5.97 18.38
CA PRO A 339 -21.58 5.95 17.94
C PRO A 339 -21.21 4.65 17.26
N MET A 340 -20.28 4.74 16.30
CA MET A 340 -19.58 3.63 15.69
C MET A 340 -18.58 3.03 16.67
N GLU A 341 -18.43 1.71 16.71
CA GLU A 341 -17.36 1.05 17.45
C GLU A 341 -16.18 0.76 16.51
N VAL A 342 -15.00 1.31 16.83
CA VAL A 342 -13.83 1.30 15.95
C VAL A 342 -12.56 0.89 16.68
N ALA A 343 -11.61 0.29 15.94
CA ALA A 343 -10.26 -0.06 16.42
C ALA A 343 -9.22 0.12 15.31
N PRO A 344 -7.93 0.19 15.67
CA PRO A 344 -6.87 0.25 14.67
C PRO A 344 -6.83 -0.99 13.77
N THR A 345 -6.44 -0.80 12.50
CA THR A 345 -6.40 -1.83 11.48
C THR A 345 -5.18 -1.63 10.56
N GLY A 346 -4.49 -2.69 10.16
CA GLY A 346 -3.39 -2.62 9.18
C GLY A 346 -3.90 -2.02 7.87
N HIS A 347 -3.18 -1.02 7.33
CA HIS A 347 -3.77 -0.21 6.28
C HIS A 347 -2.88 0.06 5.06
N HIS A 348 -1.59 0.40 5.25
CA HIS A 348 -0.73 0.80 4.15
C HIS A 348 0.74 0.51 4.45
N MET A 349 1.45 -0.05 3.45
CA MET A 349 2.90 -0.21 3.49
C MET A 349 3.53 1.07 2.95
N MET A 350 4.37 1.77 3.75
CA MET A 350 5.12 2.94 3.26
C MET A 350 6.46 2.55 2.67
N GLY A 351 7.02 1.43 3.11
CA GLY A 351 8.20 0.83 2.50
C GLY A 351 7.84 0.01 1.27
N GLY A 352 8.84 -0.27 0.42
CA GLY A 352 8.65 -1.02 -0.81
C GLY A 352 9.85 -0.96 -1.74
N LEU A 353 9.63 -1.31 -3.01
CA LEU A 353 10.64 -1.25 -4.08
C LEU A 353 11.26 0.15 -4.11
N GLU A 354 12.57 0.22 -3.98
CA GLU A 354 13.32 1.47 -4.13
C GLU A 354 13.28 1.94 -5.58
N ILE A 355 12.87 3.19 -5.79
CA ILE A 355 12.76 3.81 -7.12
C ILE A 355 13.41 5.20 -7.12
N ASN A 356 13.81 5.65 -8.32
CA ASN A 356 14.21 7.04 -8.57
C ASN A 356 13.01 7.89 -9.08
N GLU A 357 13.27 9.16 -9.43
CA GLU A 357 12.24 10.11 -9.91
C GLU A 357 11.60 9.69 -11.25
N LYS A 358 12.23 8.77 -11.98
CA LYS A 358 11.70 8.17 -13.20
C LYS A 358 10.91 6.90 -12.95
N ALA A 359 10.70 6.56 -11.68
CA ALA A 359 10.11 5.30 -11.22
C ALA A 359 10.95 4.04 -11.59
N GLU A 360 12.25 4.18 -11.86
CA GLU A 360 13.17 3.08 -12.18
C GLU A 360 13.73 2.47 -10.88
N SER A 361 13.80 1.13 -10.81
CA SER A 361 14.51 0.41 -9.77
C SER A 361 16.00 0.22 -10.11
N ASN A 362 16.75 -0.42 -9.20
CA ASN A 362 18.13 -0.84 -9.48
C ASN A 362 18.25 -1.97 -10.54
N ILE A 363 17.13 -2.62 -10.92
CA ILE A 363 17.11 -3.60 -12.03
C ILE A 363 16.74 -2.89 -13.32
N VAL A 364 17.62 -2.95 -14.30
CA VAL A 364 17.43 -2.24 -15.58
C VAL A 364 16.17 -2.72 -16.30
N GLY A 365 15.20 -1.82 -16.48
CA GLY A 365 13.92 -2.08 -17.14
C GLY A 365 12.80 -2.54 -16.21
N LEU A 366 13.07 -2.64 -14.90
CA LEU A 366 12.04 -2.79 -13.88
C LEU A 366 11.69 -1.42 -13.31
N PHE A 367 10.43 -1.04 -13.41
CA PHE A 367 9.83 0.17 -12.86
C PHE A 367 8.86 -0.17 -11.74
N GLY A 368 8.57 0.79 -10.87
CA GLY A 368 7.60 0.61 -9.79
C GLY A 368 6.64 1.77 -9.67
N ALA A 369 5.38 1.52 -9.25
CA ALA A 369 4.40 2.56 -8.99
C ALA A 369 3.35 2.15 -7.94
N GLY A 370 2.91 3.10 -7.13
CA GLY A 370 1.93 2.89 -6.08
C GLY A 370 2.49 2.18 -4.86
N GLU A 371 1.64 1.56 -4.04
CA GLU A 371 1.97 1.04 -2.71
C GLU A 371 3.11 -0.01 -2.68
N VAL A 372 3.45 -0.63 -3.79
CA VAL A 372 4.61 -1.54 -3.89
C VAL A 372 5.94 -0.80 -3.82
N THR A 373 5.97 0.53 -3.95
CA THR A 373 7.17 1.35 -3.91
C THR A 373 7.39 2.00 -2.55
N GLY A 374 8.66 2.25 -2.21
CA GLY A 374 9.06 2.91 -0.97
C GLY A 374 9.69 4.29 -1.18
N GLY A 375 9.95 4.99 -0.08
CA GLY A 375 10.64 6.28 -0.05
C GLY A 375 9.75 7.51 -0.18
N ILE A 376 8.59 7.44 -0.84
CA ILE A 376 7.70 8.58 -1.08
C ILE A 376 7.04 9.07 0.23
N HIS A 377 6.55 8.13 1.03
CA HIS A 377 5.72 8.41 2.21
C HIS A 377 6.49 8.46 3.52
N GLY A 378 7.77 8.09 3.50
CA GLY A 378 8.62 8.06 4.68
C GLY A 378 8.07 7.17 5.80
N GLY A 379 8.16 7.64 7.05
CA GLY A 379 7.74 6.86 8.22
C GLY A 379 6.22 6.80 8.46
N ASN A 380 5.42 7.66 7.79
CA ASN A 380 3.95 7.67 7.96
C ASN A 380 3.28 8.47 6.85
N ARG A 381 2.41 7.84 6.09
CA ARG A 381 1.76 8.43 4.93
C ARG A 381 0.73 9.50 5.31
N LEU A 382 0.82 10.67 4.67
CA LEU A 382 -0.20 11.71 4.76
C LEU A 382 -1.49 11.23 4.07
N GLY A 383 -2.65 11.41 4.73
CA GLY A 383 -3.95 11.07 4.14
C GLY A 383 -4.15 11.75 2.79
N GLY A 384 -4.68 11.03 1.79
CA GLY A 384 -4.89 11.54 0.42
C GLY A 384 -3.68 11.39 -0.52
N ASN A 385 -2.44 11.22 -0.03
CA ASN A 385 -1.26 11.07 -0.89
C ASN A 385 -1.20 9.72 -1.63
N ALA A 386 -1.83 8.65 -1.13
CA ALA A 386 -1.75 7.35 -1.80
C ALA A 386 -2.40 7.36 -3.20
N LEU A 387 -3.58 7.99 -3.35
CA LEU A 387 -4.21 8.09 -4.66
C LEU A 387 -3.40 9.02 -5.59
N ALA A 388 -2.84 10.12 -5.05
CA ALA A 388 -1.97 11.01 -5.83
C ALA A 388 -0.70 10.27 -6.32
N ASP A 389 -0.06 9.50 -5.45
CA ASP A 389 1.08 8.66 -5.78
C ASP A 389 0.77 7.69 -6.93
N THR A 390 -0.37 6.98 -6.87
CA THR A 390 -0.75 6.05 -7.95
C THR A 390 -0.82 6.73 -9.32
N GLN A 391 -1.26 7.99 -9.40
CA GLN A 391 -1.41 8.71 -10.66
C GLN A 391 -0.10 9.34 -11.11
N VAL A 392 0.67 9.91 -10.21
CA VAL A 392 1.96 10.54 -10.53
C VAL A 392 2.99 9.50 -10.94
N PHE A 393 3.25 8.53 -10.07
CA PHE A 393 4.27 7.51 -10.37
C PHE A 393 3.78 6.45 -11.35
N GLY A 394 2.47 6.18 -11.41
CA GLY A 394 1.89 5.35 -12.49
C GLY A 394 2.17 5.95 -13.87
N LYS A 395 1.94 7.26 -14.04
CA LYS A 395 2.29 7.97 -15.29
C LYS A 395 3.78 7.87 -15.58
N ARG A 396 4.63 8.21 -14.63
CA ARG A 396 6.10 8.19 -14.82
C ARG A 396 6.62 6.80 -15.17
N ALA A 397 6.16 5.76 -14.47
CA ALA A 397 6.53 4.39 -14.75
C ALA A 397 6.13 3.96 -16.17
N GLY A 398 4.89 4.24 -16.57
CA GLY A 398 4.39 3.91 -17.91
C GLY A 398 5.15 4.62 -19.02
N GLU A 399 5.36 5.94 -18.90
CA GLU A 399 6.12 6.73 -19.90
C GLU A 399 7.56 6.26 -20.01
N ASN A 400 8.28 6.08 -18.89
CA ASN A 400 9.69 5.68 -18.93
C ASN A 400 9.88 4.22 -19.37
N ALA A 401 8.94 3.32 -19.00
CA ALA A 401 8.91 1.95 -19.52
C ALA A 401 8.74 1.92 -21.04
N ALA A 402 7.82 2.73 -21.58
CA ALA A 402 7.62 2.84 -23.03
C ALA A 402 8.82 3.46 -23.74
N LEU A 403 9.43 4.52 -23.19
CA LEU A 403 10.65 5.12 -23.74
C LEU A 403 11.80 4.12 -23.80
N ARG A 404 11.93 3.27 -22.79
CA ARG A 404 12.89 2.16 -22.82
C ARG A 404 12.51 1.12 -23.88
N ALA A 405 11.27 0.66 -23.91
CA ALA A 405 10.80 -0.37 -24.83
C ALA A 405 11.02 0.00 -26.30
N ASN A 406 10.93 1.29 -26.65
CA ASN A 406 11.22 1.80 -27.98
C ASN A 406 12.71 1.80 -28.34
N ARG A 407 13.62 1.63 -27.36
CA ARG A 407 15.09 1.71 -27.58
C ARG A 407 15.78 0.36 -27.53
N VAL A 408 15.10 -0.68 -27.03
CA VAL A 408 15.72 -2.00 -26.83
C VAL A 408 15.00 -3.07 -27.65
N SER A 409 15.75 -4.08 -28.09
CA SER A 409 15.19 -5.27 -28.69
C SER A 409 14.52 -6.17 -27.62
N ARG A 410 13.65 -7.07 -28.09
CA ARG A 410 12.98 -8.04 -27.21
C ARG A 410 14.01 -8.96 -26.55
N PRO A 411 13.97 -9.16 -25.22
CA PRO A 411 14.96 -9.94 -24.50
C PRO A 411 14.82 -11.44 -24.83
N ARG A 412 15.87 -12.19 -24.57
CA ARG A 412 15.81 -13.65 -24.54
C ARG A 412 15.29 -14.10 -23.18
N ILE A 413 14.59 -15.23 -23.18
CA ILE A 413 14.11 -15.88 -21.95
C ILE A 413 15.09 -17.01 -21.60
N ASP A 414 15.56 -17.01 -20.38
CA ASP A 414 16.31 -18.11 -19.80
C ASP A 414 15.35 -19.30 -19.59
N ARG A 415 15.54 -20.35 -20.39
CA ARG A 415 14.67 -21.54 -20.34
C ARG A 415 14.88 -22.36 -19.07
N ASP A 416 16.10 -22.44 -18.59
CA ASP A 416 16.42 -23.20 -17.37
C ASP A 416 15.75 -22.56 -16.15
N PHE A 417 15.75 -21.22 -16.08
CA PHE A 417 15.02 -20.48 -15.08
C PHE A 417 13.50 -20.76 -15.15
N VAL A 418 12.93 -20.69 -16.35
CA VAL A 418 11.49 -20.91 -16.56
C VAL A 418 11.08 -22.33 -16.18
N GLU A 419 11.87 -23.34 -16.56
CA GLU A 419 11.60 -24.73 -16.24
C GLU A 419 11.72 -25.00 -14.72
N SER A 420 12.75 -24.47 -14.08
CA SER A 420 12.92 -24.55 -12.62
C SER A 420 11.77 -23.89 -11.85
N GLU A 421 11.31 -22.72 -12.33
CA GLU A 421 10.17 -22.02 -11.70
C GLU A 421 8.85 -22.79 -11.90
N ALA A 422 8.64 -23.38 -13.08
CA ALA A 422 7.48 -24.23 -13.34
C ALA A 422 7.49 -25.48 -12.44
N GLU A 423 8.66 -26.10 -12.25
CA GLU A 423 8.84 -27.23 -11.32
C GLU A 423 8.55 -26.82 -9.88
N ARG A 424 9.02 -25.65 -9.44
CA ARG A 424 8.72 -25.10 -8.10
C ARG A 424 7.22 -24.93 -7.90
N VAL A 425 6.54 -24.31 -8.85
CA VAL A 425 5.11 -23.98 -8.77
C VAL A 425 4.25 -25.23 -8.80
N TYR A 426 4.48 -26.15 -9.76
CA TYR A 426 3.71 -27.39 -9.85
C TYR A 426 4.08 -28.42 -8.78
N GLY A 427 5.34 -28.44 -8.34
CA GLY A 427 5.81 -29.33 -7.29
C GLY A 427 5.07 -29.17 -5.96
N THR A 428 4.40 -28.03 -5.73
CA THR A 428 3.53 -27.86 -4.55
C THR A 428 2.29 -28.76 -4.62
N LEU A 429 1.83 -29.14 -5.83
CA LEU A 429 0.67 -30.02 -6.04
C LEU A 429 1.01 -31.48 -5.79
N ASP A 430 2.28 -31.89 -5.94
CA ASP A 430 2.70 -33.30 -5.91
C ASP A 430 3.01 -33.82 -4.49
N ARG A 431 2.97 -32.95 -3.47
CA ARG A 431 3.28 -33.30 -2.08
C ARG A 431 2.09 -33.98 -1.42
N ASP A 432 2.34 -35.12 -0.76
CA ASP A 432 1.29 -35.96 -0.16
C ASP A 432 1.17 -35.80 1.37
N ASP A 433 2.18 -35.21 2.02
CA ASP A 433 2.20 -34.97 3.47
C ASP A 433 2.70 -33.57 3.80
N GLY A 434 2.34 -33.05 4.97
CA GLY A 434 2.79 -31.76 5.47
C GLY A 434 1.70 -30.92 6.12
N VAL A 435 1.93 -29.61 6.18
CA VAL A 435 1.02 -28.66 6.83
C VAL A 435 0.18 -27.94 5.77
N GLY A 436 -1.10 -27.78 6.04
CA GLY A 436 -2.00 -27.04 5.14
C GLY A 436 -1.69 -25.53 5.17
N PRO A 437 -1.74 -24.84 4.00
CA PRO A 437 -1.36 -23.42 3.91
C PRO A 437 -2.23 -22.51 4.79
N ARG A 438 -3.52 -22.80 4.94
CA ARG A 438 -4.45 -21.98 5.72
C ARG A 438 -4.13 -21.93 7.22
N GLU A 439 -3.61 -23.01 7.78
CA GLU A 439 -3.18 -23.05 9.18
C GLU A 439 -2.00 -22.10 9.41
N ILE A 440 -0.99 -22.19 8.55
CA ILE A 440 0.20 -21.32 8.64
C ILE A 440 -0.18 -19.87 8.36
N MET A 441 -1.07 -19.60 7.41
CA MET A 441 -1.56 -18.26 7.11
C MET A 441 -2.24 -17.61 8.33
N ARG A 442 -3.06 -18.38 9.05
CA ARG A 442 -3.69 -17.89 10.30
C ARG A 442 -2.62 -17.59 11.36
N ASN A 443 -1.68 -18.50 11.55
CA ASN A 443 -0.60 -18.34 12.53
C ASN A 443 0.31 -17.15 12.17
N LEU A 444 0.59 -16.94 10.87
CA LEU A 444 1.32 -15.77 10.36
C LEU A 444 0.63 -14.45 10.74
N LYS A 445 -0.66 -14.35 10.46
CA LYS A 445 -1.45 -13.16 10.77
C LYS A 445 -1.46 -12.83 12.27
N GLN A 446 -1.63 -13.85 13.11
CA GLN A 446 -1.59 -13.71 14.57
C GLN A 446 -0.18 -13.32 15.06
N LEU A 447 0.88 -13.93 14.53
CA LEU A 447 2.26 -13.58 14.85
C LEU A 447 2.56 -12.11 14.53
N MET A 448 2.21 -11.68 13.31
CA MET A 448 2.45 -10.31 12.85
C MET A 448 1.62 -9.30 13.64
N TRP A 449 0.36 -9.60 13.91
CA TRP A 449 -0.52 -8.73 14.70
C TRP A 449 -0.01 -8.56 16.13
N GLY A 450 0.34 -9.66 16.80
CA GLY A 450 0.72 -9.66 18.20
C GLY A 450 2.15 -9.15 18.46
N LYS A 451 3.11 -9.40 17.54
CA LYS A 451 4.54 -9.14 17.79
C LYS A 451 5.18 -8.08 16.88
N VAL A 452 4.57 -7.80 15.73
CA VAL A 452 5.09 -6.85 14.73
C VAL A 452 4.03 -5.77 14.40
N GLY A 453 3.06 -5.58 15.29
CA GLY A 453 1.94 -4.66 15.16
C GLY A 453 2.30 -3.20 15.51
N ILE A 454 1.35 -2.50 16.15
CA ILE A 454 1.48 -1.08 16.52
C ILE A 454 2.57 -0.86 17.57
N PHE A 455 2.60 -1.69 18.63
CA PHE A 455 3.63 -1.67 19.66
C PHE A 455 4.58 -2.84 19.45
N ARG A 456 5.87 -2.57 19.44
CA ARG A 456 6.93 -3.55 19.14
C ARG A 456 7.99 -3.53 20.21
N SER A 457 8.53 -4.70 20.56
CA SER A 457 9.70 -4.80 21.45
C SER A 457 10.80 -5.62 20.79
N GLY A 458 12.06 -5.39 21.18
CA GLY A 458 13.18 -6.15 20.65
C GLY A 458 13.09 -7.66 20.91
N ALA A 459 12.48 -8.06 22.03
CA ALA A 459 12.28 -9.48 22.36
C ALA A 459 11.26 -10.13 21.40
N GLU A 460 10.10 -9.50 21.22
CA GLU A 460 9.03 -9.98 20.33
C GLU A 460 9.46 -9.98 18.86
N LEU A 461 10.18 -8.95 18.41
CA LEU A 461 10.70 -8.86 17.05
C LEU A 461 11.75 -9.95 16.75
N ARG A 462 12.63 -10.29 17.72
CA ARG A 462 13.57 -11.43 17.57
C ARG A 462 12.85 -12.77 17.45
N GLU A 463 11.83 -12.99 18.28
CA GLU A 463 11.02 -14.21 18.22
C GLU A 463 10.27 -14.31 16.90
N ALA A 464 9.62 -13.22 16.45
CA ALA A 464 8.92 -13.17 15.17
C ALA A 464 9.87 -13.43 14.00
N SER A 465 11.01 -12.74 13.94
CA SER A 465 12.02 -12.91 12.90
C SER A 465 12.53 -14.36 12.84
N SER A 466 12.89 -14.94 14.00
CA SER A 466 13.35 -16.33 14.07
C SER A 466 12.28 -17.33 13.60
N THR A 467 11.02 -17.11 14.01
CA THR A 467 9.89 -17.96 13.61
C THR A 467 9.66 -17.89 12.10
N LEU A 468 9.67 -16.69 11.51
CA LEU A 468 9.45 -16.46 10.08
C LEU A 468 10.58 -17.08 9.24
N THR A 469 11.84 -16.90 9.66
CA THR A 469 12.99 -17.57 9.03
C THR A 469 12.84 -19.09 9.07
N LYS A 470 12.43 -19.66 10.22
CA LYS A 470 12.17 -21.10 10.33
C LYS A 470 11.05 -21.54 9.41
N TRP A 471 9.96 -20.81 9.31
CA TRP A 471 8.87 -21.14 8.40
C TRP A 471 9.31 -21.09 6.94
N ARG A 472 10.06 -20.08 6.53
CA ARG A 472 10.60 -19.97 5.18
C ARG A 472 11.47 -21.18 4.82
N LEU A 473 12.39 -21.58 5.69
CA LEU A 473 13.37 -22.62 5.39
C LEU A 473 12.86 -24.06 5.62
N GLN A 474 11.92 -24.27 6.55
CA GLN A 474 11.55 -25.63 7.01
C GLN A 474 10.08 -25.97 6.78
N VAL A 475 9.18 -24.99 6.70
CA VAL A 475 7.73 -25.24 6.58
C VAL A 475 7.26 -25.07 5.14
N LEU A 476 7.66 -23.99 4.44
CA LEU A 476 7.30 -23.80 3.04
C LEU A 476 7.63 -24.98 2.13
N PRO A 477 8.80 -25.65 2.26
CA PRO A 477 9.11 -26.82 1.45
C PRO A 477 8.20 -28.05 1.73
N ARG A 478 7.39 -28.00 2.80
CA ARG A 478 6.54 -29.11 3.28
C ARG A 478 5.05 -28.78 3.24
N PHE A 479 4.63 -27.84 2.40
CA PHE A 479 3.20 -27.61 2.22
C PHE A 479 2.53 -28.80 1.55
N HIS A 480 1.37 -29.17 2.10
CA HIS A 480 0.49 -30.18 1.54
C HIS A 480 -0.84 -29.56 1.13
N LEU A 481 -1.29 -29.82 -0.09
CA LEU A 481 -2.56 -29.37 -0.62
C LEU A 481 -3.55 -30.53 -0.68
N LYS A 482 -4.76 -30.30 -0.21
CA LYS A 482 -5.85 -31.30 -0.27
C LYS A 482 -6.31 -31.57 -1.70
N SER A 483 -6.36 -30.50 -2.52
CA SER A 483 -6.74 -30.60 -3.93
C SER A 483 -5.50 -30.56 -4.82
N LYS A 484 -5.37 -31.56 -5.70
CA LYS A 484 -4.34 -31.64 -6.75
C LYS A 484 -4.82 -31.09 -8.10
N CYS A 485 -6.05 -30.60 -8.16
CA CYS A 485 -6.60 -29.98 -9.36
C CYS A 485 -5.83 -28.70 -9.69
N ARG A 486 -5.61 -28.43 -10.97
CA ARG A 486 -4.95 -27.20 -11.43
C ARG A 486 -5.93 -26.05 -11.70
N ARG A 487 -7.16 -26.39 -12.11
CA ARG A 487 -8.20 -25.41 -12.52
C ARG A 487 -8.88 -24.83 -11.29
N TYR A 488 -8.93 -23.48 -11.18
CA TYR A 488 -9.56 -22.76 -10.07
C TYR A 488 -9.18 -23.31 -8.68
N ASN A 489 -7.94 -23.76 -8.51
CA ASN A 489 -7.48 -24.28 -7.22
C ASN A 489 -7.05 -23.14 -6.29
N ARG A 490 -8.01 -22.59 -5.55
CA ARG A 490 -7.76 -21.50 -4.62
C ARG A 490 -6.71 -21.86 -3.56
N GLU A 491 -6.73 -23.11 -3.04
CA GLU A 491 -5.77 -23.57 -2.04
C GLU A 491 -4.33 -23.56 -2.57
N TRP A 492 -4.15 -23.87 -3.86
CA TRP A 492 -2.85 -23.81 -4.51
C TRP A 492 -2.35 -22.37 -4.65
N ILE A 493 -3.21 -21.46 -5.08
CA ILE A 493 -2.85 -20.03 -5.16
C ILE A 493 -2.56 -19.47 -3.76
N GLU A 494 -3.37 -19.80 -2.74
CA GLU A 494 -3.12 -19.42 -1.34
C GLU A 494 -1.78 -19.94 -0.81
N ALA A 495 -1.31 -21.12 -1.25
CA ALA A 495 0.01 -21.62 -0.87
C ALA A 495 1.15 -20.81 -1.50
N LEU A 496 1.01 -20.38 -2.77
CA LEU A 496 1.97 -19.51 -3.44
C LEU A 496 1.96 -18.08 -2.85
N GLU A 497 0.78 -17.55 -2.55
CA GLU A 497 0.63 -16.27 -1.83
C GLU A 497 1.29 -16.32 -0.45
N LEU A 498 1.11 -17.42 0.29
CA LEU A 498 1.68 -17.59 1.63
C LEU A 498 3.21 -17.62 1.62
N GLU A 499 3.86 -18.14 0.57
CA GLU A 499 5.30 -18.02 0.39
C GLU A 499 5.72 -16.54 0.35
N ASN A 500 5.02 -15.72 -0.44
CA ASN A 500 5.27 -14.29 -0.56
C ASN A 500 4.96 -13.53 0.74
N MET A 501 3.88 -13.90 1.43
CA MET A 501 3.52 -13.32 2.73
C MET A 501 4.58 -13.59 3.80
N ILE A 502 5.13 -14.80 3.88
CA ILE A 502 6.15 -15.16 4.88
C ILE A 502 7.43 -14.36 4.63
N ILE A 503 7.90 -14.28 3.37
CA ILE A 503 9.12 -13.52 3.05
C ILE A 503 8.93 -12.02 3.32
N THR A 504 7.78 -11.45 2.98
CA THR A 504 7.45 -10.06 3.25
C THR A 504 7.39 -9.78 4.76
N ALA A 505 6.74 -10.66 5.53
CA ALA A 505 6.68 -10.55 6.98
C ALA A 505 8.08 -10.64 7.64
N GLU A 506 8.94 -11.53 7.13
CA GLU A 506 10.34 -11.66 7.60
C GLU A 506 11.12 -10.37 7.34
N ILE A 507 10.97 -9.76 6.16
CA ILE A 507 11.59 -8.47 5.83
C ILE A 507 11.14 -7.39 6.81
N VAL A 508 9.82 -7.27 7.04
CA VAL A 508 9.25 -6.29 7.97
C VAL A 508 9.78 -6.49 9.39
N ALA A 509 9.80 -7.73 9.88
CA ALA A 509 10.27 -8.04 11.23
C ALA A 509 11.77 -7.77 11.41
N LYS A 510 12.61 -8.14 10.43
CA LYS A 510 14.06 -7.89 10.45
C LYS A 510 14.38 -6.39 10.39
N ALA A 511 13.72 -5.64 9.51
CA ALA A 511 13.91 -4.19 9.41
C ALA A 511 13.46 -3.48 10.70
N ALA A 512 12.31 -3.87 11.27
CA ALA A 512 11.81 -3.35 12.55
C ALA A 512 12.74 -3.68 13.73
N LEU A 513 13.36 -4.86 13.73
CA LEU A 513 14.33 -5.25 14.75
C LEU A 513 15.61 -4.41 14.66
N LEU A 514 16.08 -4.12 13.44
CA LEU A 514 17.25 -3.31 13.18
C LEU A 514 17.07 -1.88 13.66
N ARG A 515 15.92 -1.23 13.39
CA ARG A 515 15.65 0.16 13.79
C ARG A 515 15.39 0.26 15.30
N GLN A 516 16.34 0.86 16.03
CA GLN A 516 16.30 1.01 17.48
C GLN A 516 15.89 2.43 17.89
N GLU A 517 14.79 2.90 17.37
CA GLU A 517 14.12 4.16 17.70
C GLU A 517 12.62 4.03 17.51
N SER A 518 11.86 5.08 17.85
CA SER A 518 10.45 5.23 17.44
C SER A 518 10.30 6.41 16.50
N ARG A 519 9.76 6.16 15.29
CA ARG A 519 9.60 7.18 14.26
C ARG A 519 8.38 6.85 13.36
N GLY A 520 7.49 7.84 13.18
CA GLY A 520 6.28 7.64 12.37
C GLY A 520 5.43 6.47 12.87
N ALA A 521 5.11 5.54 11.98
CA ALA A 521 4.32 4.35 12.30
C ALA A 521 5.13 3.25 13.04
N HIS A 522 6.46 3.30 12.99
CA HIS A 522 7.31 2.37 13.73
C HIS A 522 7.47 2.81 15.18
N PHE A 523 6.89 2.06 16.12
CA PHE A 523 6.97 2.36 17.54
C PHE A 523 7.58 1.21 18.34
N ARG A 524 8.72 1.47 18.98
CA ARG A 524 9.46 0.55 19.86
C ARG A 524 9.24 0.94 21.32
N VAL A 525 8.64 0.02 22.11
CA VAL A 525 8.43 0.28 23.56
C VAL A 525 9.75 0.34 24.34
N ASP A 526 10.78 -0.34 23.84
CA ASP A 526 12.14 -0.32 24.40
C ASP A 526 12.98 0.87 23.91
N PHE A 527 12.60 1.55 22.83
CA PHE A 527 13.20 2.76 22.29
C PHE A 527 12.12 3.80 21.93
N PRO A 528 11.39 4.39 22.89
CA PRO A 528 10.14 5.13 22.63
C PRO A 528 10.31 6.52 22.02
N LYS A 529 11.54 6.97 21.80
CA LYS A 529 11.84 8.30 21.25
C LYS A 529 12.56 8.20 19.91
N PRO A 530 12.40 9.22 19.02
CA PRO A 530 13.21 9.32 17.82
C PRO A 530 14.67 9.63 18.19
N ASP A 531 15.60 9.03 17.45
CA ASP A 531 17.04 9.26 17.58
C ASP A 531 17.60 9.79 16.26
N ASN A 532 17.67 11.10 16.12
CA ASN A 532 18.11 11.75 14.90
C ASN A 532 19.62 11.67 14.64
N GLU A 533 20.42 11.31 15.64
CA GLU A 533 21.87 11.19 15.49
C GLU A 533 22.23 9.86 14.83
N ASN A 534 21.59 8.76 15.24
CA ASN A 534 21.94 7.41 14.81
C ASN A 534 20.94 6.81 13.79
N TRP A 535 19.71 7.35 13.74
CA TRP A 535 18.59 6.74 13.00
C TRP A 535 17.89 7.67 12.00
N PHE A 536 18.47 8.85 11.69
CA PHE A 536 18.01 9.65 10.55
C PHE A 536 18.51 9.02 9.24
N VAL A 537 18.03 7.80 8.97
CA VAL A 537 18.45 6.94 7.86
C VAL A 537 17.25 6.18 7.32
N ASN A 538 17.34 5.74 6.07
CA ASN A 538 16.48 4.72 5.49
C ASN A 538 17.10 3.33 5.70
N ILE A 539 16.29 2.28 5.82
CA ILE A 539 16.76 0.90 5.89
C ILE A 539 16.52 0.25 4.53
N VAL A 540 17.61 -0.13 3.88
CA VAL A 540 17.56 -0.82 2.58
C VAL A 540 17.73 -2.31 2.79
N VAL A 541 16.87 -3.08 2.13
CA VAL A 541 16.79 -4.53 2.17
C VAL A 541 17.17 -5.10 0.81
N LYS A 542 18.03 -6.12 0.79
CA LYS A 542 18.43 -6.83 -0.43
C LYS A 542 18.63 -8.31 -0.15
N LYS A 543 18.37 -9.15 -1.15
CA LYS A 543 18.69 -10.57 -1.07
C LYS A 543 20.23 -10.78 -1.03
N GLN A 544 20.70 -11.60 -0.09
CA GLN A 544 22.12 -11.99 0.05
C GLN A 544 22.22 -13.51 0.14
N GLY A 545 22.46 -14.19 -0.98
CA GLY A 545 22.36 -15.65 -1.04
C GLY A 545 20.95 -16.11 -0.69
N ASP A 546 20.84 -16.97 0.34
CA ASP A 546 19.54 -17.42 0.87
C ASP A 546 19.01 -16.57 2.03
N ASP A 547 19.72 -15.53 2.43
CA ASP A 547 19.33 -14.65 3.53
C ASP A 547 18.91 -13.26 3.03
N ILE A 548 18.39 -12.44 3.96
CA ILE A 548 17.96 -11.06 3.78
C ILE A 548 19.01 -10.15 4.42
N GLY A 549 19.74 -9.42 3.58
CA GLY A 549 20.69 -8.39 4.00
C GLY A 549 20.01 -7.05 4.26
N LEU A 550 20.48 -6.34 5.26
CA LEU A 550 19.98 -5.02 5.66
C LEU A 550 21.15 -4.04 5.78
N ARG A 551 20.96 -2.82 5.28
CA ARG A 551 21.92 -1.73 5.44
C ARG A 551 21.19 -0.41 5.74
N LYS A 552 21.92 0.54 6.35
CA LYS A 552 21.45 1.91 6.57
C LYS A 552 21.95 2.80 5.46
N GLU A 553 21.08 3.67 4.95
CA GLU A 553 21.46 4.71 4.00
C GLU A 553 21.00 6.09 4.49
N PRO A 554 21.76 7.15 4.20
CA PRO A 554 21.35 8.52 4.51
C PRO A 554 20.03 8.87 3.83
N VAL A 555 19.17 9.62 4.53
CA VAL A 555 17.94 10.16 3.93
C VAL A 555 18.29 11.15 2.82
N ILE A 556 17.68 10.99 1.65
CA ILE A 556 17.82 11.93 0.53
C ILE A 556 17.01 13.18 0.83
N THR A 557 17.71 14.33 0.98
CA THR A 557 17.10 15.61 1.34
C THR A 557 17.34 16.67 0.27
N THR A 558 16.33 17.47 -0.04
CA THR A 558 16.41 18.63 -0.95
C THR A 558 16.26 19.95 -0.17
N TYR A 559 15.03 20.32 0.13
CA TYR A 559 14.73 21.60 0.80
C TYR A 559 14.88 21.53 2.32
N ILE A 560 14.58 20.38 2.94
CA ILE A 560 14.61 20.20 4.40
C ILE A 560 15.79 19.30 4.75
N LYS A 561 16.87 19.90 5.28
CA LYS A 561 18.14 19.19 5.50
C LYS A 561 18.22 18.39 6.80
N PHE A 562 17.36 18.66 7.79
CA PHE A 562 17.33 17.93 9.05
C PHE A 562 15.96 18.04 9.74
N PRO A 563 15.59 17.09 10.63
CA PRO A 563 14.31 17.09 11.32
C PRO A 563 14.03 18.33 12.15
N GLY A 564 12.75 18.71 12.27
CA GLY A 564 12.31 19.81 13.15
C GLY A 564 12.39 21.21 12.54
N ALA A 565 12.79 21.36 11.26
CA ALA A 565 12.73 22.65 10.58
C ALA A 565 11.28 23.12 10.43
N SER A 566 10.98 24.37 10.80
CA SER A 566 9.68 24.99 10.51
C SER A 566 9.61 25.47 9.06
N PHE A 567 8.41 25.53 8.47
CA PHE A 567 8.19 25.98 7.09
C PHE A 567 8.89 27.31 6.76
N LYS A 568 8.85 28.28 7.70
CA LYS A 568 9.50 29.59 7.55
C LYS A 568 11.05 29.52 7.52
N LYS A 569 11.65 28.45 8.02
CA LYS A 569 13.10 28.23 8.02
C LYS A 569 13.59 27.43 6.81
N VAL A 570 12.69 26.85 6.04
CA VAL A 570 13.04 26.12 4.80
C VAL A 570 13.40 27.12 3.72
N LYS A 571 14.54 26.90 3.07
CA LYS A 571 14.94 27.70 1.89
C LYS A 571 14.32 27.07 0.66
N TRP A 572 13.25 27.65 0.16
CA TRP A 572 12.60 27.28 -1.08
C TRP A 572 13.35 27.90 -2.27
N GLN A 573 13.67 27.09 -3.26
CA GLN A 573 14.31 27.54 -4.52
C GLN A 573 13.29 27.70 -5.63
#